data_57861bc6e285bfae2bac32c61f999404
#
_entry.id   57861bc6e285bfae2bac32c61f999404
#
_cell.length_a   1.000
_cell.length_b   1.000
_cell.length_c   1.000
_cell.angle_alpha   90.00
_cell.angle_beta   90.00
_cell.angle_gamma   90.00
#
_symmetry.space_group_name_H-M   'P 1'
#
loop_
_entity.id
_entity.type
_entity.pdbx_description
1 polymer ?
#
loop_
_entity_poly.entity_id
_entity_poly.type
_entity_poly.pdbx_seq_one_letter_code
_entity_poly.pdbx_strand_id
1 'polypeptide(L)'
;IQEHIARVKDATAGIDQNVKNTTQRVEEGQLHMQTLSEQVVQSIDANREMVSRMDTLNEYADQMNTIIETITSIANSTGMLALNASIEAARAGEAGRGFAVVAQQISGLASQTKDATVNITELIGHIHQELSSVAEAAQVVTDCNQSNAVNAQEVENNFTGISEGTEKISSVTGELMEIVKELETANSDIVENIQTISAVTEEVSAHANETFEACEVNSELVDSKTGIVSDISDK
;
A
#
# COMPACT_ATOMS: atom_id res chain seq x y z
N ILE A 1 19.33 40.57 -8.67
CA ILE A 1 19.16 39.94 -7.31
C ILE A 1 17.70 39.86 -6.96
N GLN A 2 16.86 40.90 -7.06
CA GLN A 2 15.42 40.88 -6.73
C GLN A 2 14.66 39.78 -7.47
N GLU A 3 14.91 39.58 -8.78
CA GLU A 3 14.27 38.49 -9.55
C GLU A 3 14.63 37.11 -9.01
N HIS A 4 15.87 36.89 -8.60
CA HIS A 4 16.29 35.62 -8.01
C HIS A 4 15.65 35.39 -6.65
N ILE A 5 15.55 36.43 -5.82
CA ILE A 5 14.86 36.34 -4.53
C ILE A 5 13.35 35.95 -4.73
N ALA A 6 12.68 36.62 -5.67
CA ALA A 6 11.29 36.32 -6.01
C ALA A 6 11.12 34.83 -6.46
N ARG A 7 12.01 34.35 -7.34
CA ARG A 7 11.99 32.95 -7.80
C ARG A 7 12.23 31.95 -6.67
N VAL A 8 13.12 32.25 -5.73
CA VAL A 8 13.34 31.37 -4.56
C VAL A 8 12.12 31.37 -3.67
N LYS A 9 11.49 32.51 -3.44
CA LYS A 9 10.23 32.63 -2.66
C LYS A 9 9.11 31.81 -3.26
N ASP A 10 8.89 31.89 -4.57
CA ASP A 10 7.88 31.12 -5.29
C ASP A 10 8.16 29.62 -5.22
N ALA A 11 9.43 29.22 -5.39
CA ALA A 11 9.84 27.83 -5.27
C ALA A 11 9.59 27.27 -3.84
N THR A 12 9.90 28.09 -2.82
CA THR A 12 9.69 27.72 -1.41
C THR A 12 8.19 27.57 -1.08
N ALA A 13 7.34 28.46 -1.61
CA ALA A 13 5.89 28.34 -1.49
C ALA A 13 5.37 27.05 -2.19
N GLY A 14 5.93 26.70 -3.33
CA GLY A 14 5.63 25.47 -4.03
C GLY A 14 6.04 24.21 -3.22
N ILE A 15 7.17 24.25 -2.52
CA ILE A 15 7.61 23.18 -1.62
C ILE A 15 6.62 23.03 -0.45
N ASP A 16 6.24 24.13 0.21
CA ASP A 16 5.27 24.12 1.31
C ASP A 16 3.92 23.49 0.89
N GLN A 17 3.43 23.81 -0.30
CA GLN A 17 2.21 23.21 -0.84
C GLN A 17 2.38 21.70 -1.09
N ASN A 18 3.54 21.27 -1.62
CA ASN A 18 3.82 19.85 -1.84
C ASN A 18 3.95 19.08 -0.52
N VAL A 19 4.54 19.69 0.51
CA VAL A 19 4.60 19.16 1.87
C VAL A 19 3.19 18.87 2.40
N LYS A 20 2.28 19.86 2.33
CA LYS A 20 0.88 19.71 2.78
C LYS A 20 0.17 18.59 2.03
N ASN A 21 0.33 18.53 0.71
CA ASN A 21 -0.28 17.48 -0.10
C ASN A 21 0.28 16.08 0.25
N THR A 22 1.58 16.01 0.54
CA THR A 22 2.24 14.74 0.93
C THR A 22 1.75 14.29 2.29
N THR A 23 1.67 15.20 3.27
CA THR A 23 1.14 14.89 4.61
C THR A 23 -0.28 14.33 4.54
N GLN A 24 -1.16 14.97 3.77
CA GLN A 24 -2.52 14.47 3.57
C GLN A 24 -2.55 13.06 2.98
N ARG A 25 -1.72 12.80 1.95
CA ARG A 25 -1.65 11.48 1.31
C ARG A 25 -1.10 10.41 2.25
N VAL A 26 -0.17 10.78 3.14
CA VAL A 26 0.35 9.88 4.17
C VAL A 26 -0.75 9.51 5.16
N GLU A 27 -1.53 10.49 5.66
CA GLU A 27 -2.65 10.25 6.56
C GLU A 27 -3.72 9.32 5.92
N GLU A 28 -4.09 9.59 4.67
CA GLU A 28 -4.99 8.73 3.91
C GLU A 28 -4.42 7.31 3.74
N GLY A 29 -3.13 7.19 3.44
CA GLY A 29 -2.43 5.91 3.31
C GLY A 29 -2.41 5.11 4.62
N GLN A 30 -2.15 5.76 5.74
CA GLN A 30 -2.18 5.14 7.07
C GLN A 30 -3.59 4.60 7.41
N LEU A 31 -4.64 5.37 7.11
CA LEU A 31 -6.03 4.93 7.29
C LEU A 31 -6.35 3.70 6.44
N HIS A 32 -5.87 3.65 5.20
CA HIS A 32 -6.04 2.49 4.33
C HIS A 32 -5.31 1.25 4.87
N MET A 33 -4.10 1.43 5.45
CA MET A 33 -3.36 0.32 6.06
C MET A 33 -4.05 -0.21 7.31
N GLN A 34 -4.63 0.65 8.13
CA GLN A 34 -5.43 0.23 9.27
C GLN A 34 -6.64 -0.60 8.80
N THR A 35 -7.37 -0.13 7.79
CA THR A 35 -8.50 -0.86 7.20
C THR A 35 -8.07 -2.21 6.64
N LEU A 36 -6.93 -2.28 5.94
CA LEU A 36 -6.38 -3.52 5.41
C LEU A 36 -6.02 -4.50 6.55
N SER A 37 -5.41 -4.02 7.63
CA SER A 37 -5.09 -4.83 8.80
C SER A 37 -6.35 -5.44 9.42
N GLU A 38 -7.41 -4.66 9.58
CA GLU A 38 -8.71 -5.15 10.08
C GLU A 38 -9.32 -6.22 9.15
N GLN A 39 -9.25 -6.02 7.82
CA GLN A 39 -9.73 -6.99 6.83
C GLN A 39 -8.92 -8.30 6.87
N VAL A 40 -7.61 -8.22 7.06
CA VAL A 40 -6.76 -9.40 7.21
C VAL A 40 -7.16 -10.22 8.45
N VAL A 41 -7.40 -9.55 9.59
CA VAL A 41 -7.87 -10.22 10.81
C VAL A 41 -9.22 -10.92 10.58
N GLN A 42 -10.19 -10.22 9.96
CA GLN A 42 -11.49 -10.81 9.62
C GLN A 42 -11.35 -12.01 8.68
N SER A 43 -10.44 -11.94 7.70
CA SER A 43 -10.16 -13.04 6.77
C SER A 43 -9.56 -14.25 7.49
N ILE A 44 -8.67 -14.05 8.46
CA ILE A 44 -8.10 -15.12 9.30
C ILE A 44 -9.21 -15.81 10.11
N ASP A 45 -10.10 -15.05 10.73
CA ASP A 45 -11.17 -15.59 11.56
C ASP A 45 -12.19 -16.37 10.70
N ALA A 46 -12.58 -15.84 9.53
CA ALA A 46 -13.44 -16.54 8.58
C ALA A 46 -12.81 -17.85 8.08
N ASN A 47 -11.50 -17.84 7.81
CA ASN A 47 -10.79 -19.05 7.39
C ASN A 47 -10.72 -20.11 8.50
N ARG A 48 -10.51 -19.71 9.76
CA ARG A 48 -10.57 -20.62 10.91
C ARG A 48 -11.94 -21.26 11.07
N GLU A 49 -13.01 -20.46 10.93
CA GLU A 49 -14.38 -20.99 10.98
C GLU A 49 -14.63 -21.99 9.85
N MET A 50 -14.16 -21.70 8.63
CA MET A 50 -14.25 -22.60 7.48
C MET A 50 -13.55 -23.93 7.78
N VAL A 51 -12.31 -23.94 8.29
CA VAL A 51 -11.58 -25.17 8.67
C VAL A 51 -12.35 -25.96 9.71
N SER A 52 -12.87 -25.31 10.76
CA SER A 52 -13.66 -25.98 11.79
C SER A 52 -14.94 -26.64 11.24
N ARG A 53 -15.61 -26.00 10.26
CA ARG A 53 -16.78 -26.59 9.59
C ARG A 53 -16.40 -27.78 8.71
N MET A 54 -15.22 -27.76 8.11
CA MET A 54 -14.71 -28.88 7.33
C MET A 54 -14.40 -30.11 8.21
N ASP A 55 -13.81 -29.89 9.40
CA ASP A 55 -13.60 -30.96 10.37
C ASP A 55 -14.93 -31.62 10.75
N THR A 56 -15.97 -30.81 10.98
CA THR A 56 -17.31 -31.31 11.27
C THR A 56 -17.88 -32.10 10.08
N LEU A 57 -17.67 -31.64 8.84
CA LEU A 57 -18.13 -32.40 7.65
C LEU A 57 -17.37 -33.72 7.48
N ASN A 58 -16.07 -33.74 7.82
CA ASN A 58 -15.27 -34.95 7.82
C ASN A 58 -15.82 -36.00 8.83
N GLU A 59 -16.15 -35.53 10.05
CA GLU A 59 -16.81 -36.40 11.06
C GLU A 59 -18.15 -36.97 10.57
N TYR A 60 -18.96 -36.17 9.85
CA TYR A 60 -20.22 -36.67 9.26
C TYR A 60 -19.98 -37.71 8.17
N ALA A 61 -18.97 -37.53 7.34
CA ALA A 61 -18.58 -38.50 6.31
C ALA A 61 -18.12 -39.81 6.95
N ASP A 62 -17.36 -39.77 8.04
CA ASP A 62 -16.98 -40.99 8.82
C ASP A 62 -18.18 -41.69 9.44
N GLN A 63 -19.14 -40.93 9.99
CA GLN A 63 -20.38 -41.50 10.52
C GLN A 63 -21.21 -42.16 9.41
N MET A 64 -21.28 -41.56 8.20
CA MET A 64 -21.94 -42.16 7.04
C MET A 64 -21.27 -43.49 6.64
N ASN A 65 -19.94 -43.57 6.67
CA ASN A 65 -19.23 -44.83 6.43
C ASN A 65 -19.69 -45.95 7.40
N THR A 66 -19.79 -45.65 8.69
CA THR A 66 -20.25 -46.58 9.72
C THR A 66 -21.68 -47.07 9.46
N ILE A 67 -22.58 -46.17 9.02
CA ILE A 67 -23.95 -46.51 8.64
C ILE A 67 -23.96 -47.42 7.42
N ILE A 68 -23.17 -47.15 6.40
CA ILE A 68 -23.08 -47.96 5.19
C ILE A 68 -22.53 -49.36 5.47
N GLU A 69 -21.53 -49.48 6.33
CA GLU A 69 -21.07 -50.81 6.81
C GLU A 69 -22.17 -51.60 7.45
N THR A 70 -23.01 -50.96 8.29
CA THR A 70 -24.17 -51.60 8.93
C THR A 70 -25.22 -52.04 7.91
N ILE A 71 -25.55 -51.19 6.92
CA ILE A 71 -26.49 -51.53 5.84
C ILE A 71 -25.96 -52.69 4.99
N THR A 72 -24.68 -52.71 4.69
CA THR A 72 -24.01 -53.78 3.96
C THR A 72 -24.09 -55.10 4.72
N SER A 73 -23.90 -55.09 6.03
CA SER A 73 -24.05 -56.25 6.91
C SER A 73 -25.51 -56.80 6.92
N ILE A 74 -26.50 -55.89 6.99
CA ILE A 74 -27.91 -56.24 6.92
C ILE A 74 -28.25 -56.85 5.55
N ALA A 75 -27.77 -56.25 4.45
CA ALA A 75 -27.99 -56.77 3.10
C ALA A 75 -27.41 -58.20 2.94
N ASN A 76 -26.18 -58.42 3.41
CA ASN A 76 -25.53 -59.72 3.39
C ASN A 76 -26.34 -60.75 4.21
N SER A 77 -26.77 -60.40 5.41
CA SER A 77 -27.60 -61.28 6.28
C SER A 77 -28.94 -61.58 5.62
N THR A 78 -29.57 -60.55 5.01
CA THR A 78 -30.88 -60.76 4.31
C THR A 78 -30.69 -61.66 3.08
N GLY A 79 -29.61 -61.53 2.32
CA GLY A 79 -29.27 -62.41 1.21
C GLY A 79 -29.08 -63.86 1.64
N MET A 80 -28.37 -64.06 2.78
CA MET A 80 -28.22 -65.42 3.36
C MET A 80 -29.53 -66.03 3.84
N LEU A 81 -30.41 -65.23 4.49
CA LEU A 81 -31.73 -65.67 4.90
C LEU A 81 -32.60 -66.02 3.69
N ALA A 82 -32.56 -65.23 2.64
CA ALA A 82 -33.26 -65.48 1.38
C ALA A 82 -32.80 -66.80 0.72
N LEU A 83 -31.46 -67.01 0.69
CA LEU A 83 -30.88 -68.25 0.16
C LEU A 83 -31.35 -69.47 0.96
N ASN A 84 -31.32 -69.40 2.28
CA ASN A 84 -31.84 -70.52 3.14
C ASN A 84 -33.34 -70.79 2.92
N ALA A 85 -34.13 -69.72 2.74
CA ALA A 85 -35.55 -69.83 2.42
C ALA A 85 -35.81 -70.47 1.05
N SER A 86 -34.96 -70.10 0.05
CA SER A 86 -35.03 -70.72 -1.30
C SER A 86 -34.71 -72.20 -1.26
N ILE A 87 -33.71 -72.59 -0.45
CA ILE A 87 -33.35 -74.04 -0.29
C ILE A 87 -34.52 -74.80 0.36
N GLU A 88 -35.16 -74.29 1.41
CA GLU A 88 -36.23 -74.97 2.06
C GLU A 88 -37.55 -75.04 1.24
N ALA A 89 -37.77 -73.93 0.44
CA ALA A 89 -38.87 -73.92 -0.53
C ALA A 89 -38.68 -74.99 -1.64
N ALA A 90 -37.46 -75.19 -2.12
CA ALA A 90 -37.14 -76.28 -3.07
C ALA A 90 -37.34 -77.66 -2.44
N ARG A 91 -37.03 -77.78 -1.15
CA ARG A 91 -37.20 -79.02 -0.41
C ARG A 91 -38.68 -79.42 -0.21
N ALA A 92 -39.60 -78.44 -0.15
CA ALA A 92 -41.05 -78.64 -0.04
C ALA A 92 -41.72 -78.96 -1.37
N GLY A 93 -41.02 -79.02 -2.49
CA GLY A 93 -41.48 -79.34 -3.83
C GLY A 93 -42.57 -78.41 -4.36
N GLU A 94 -43.66 -78.97 -4.91
CA GLU A 94 -44.80 -78.21 -5.48
C GLU A 94 -45.45 -77.25 -4.45
N ALA A 95 -45.54 -77.65 -3.17
CA ALA A 95 -46.08 -76.77 -2.12
C ALA A 95 -45.24 -75.55 -1.79
N GLY A 96 -43.93 -75.56 -2.14
CA GLY A 96 -42.98 -74.47 -1.87
C GLY A 96 -42.83 -73.48 -3.01
N ARG A 97 -43.38 -73.65 -4.22
CA ARG A 97 -43.16 -72.82 -5.40
C ARG A 97 -43.40 -71.35 -5.17
N GLY A 98 -44.46 -70.96 -4.48
CA GLY A 98 -44.76 -69.54 -4.15
C GLY A 98 -43.69 -68.90 -3.23
N PHE A 99 -43.25 -69.70 -2.23
CA PHE A 99 -42.18 -69.27 -1.34
C PHE A 99 -40.80 -69.10 -2.05
N ALA A 100 -40.48 -70.00 -3.00
CA ALA A 100 -39.26 -69.92 -3.76
C ALA A 100 -39.14 -68.58 -4.57
N VAL A 101 -40.25 -68.14 -5.19
CA VAL A 101 -40.31 -66.89 -5.94
C VAL A 101 -40.07 -65.67 -5.00
N VAL A 102 -40.69 -65.66 -3.82
CA VAL A 102 -40.53 -64.62 -2.85
C VAL A 102 -39.05 -64.54 -2.34
N ALA A 103 -38.52 -65.74 -2.00
CA ALA A 103 -37.15 -65.86 -1.54
C ALA A 103 -36.13 -65.32 -2.62
N GLN A 104 -36.36 -65.64 -3.89
CA GLN A 104 -35.54 -65.16 -4.98
C GLN A 104 -35.64 -63.65 -5.18
N GLN A 105 -36.83 -63.07 -5.01
CA GLN A 105 -37.01 -61.61 -5.04
C GLN A 105 -36.26 -60.89 -3.87
N ILE A 106 -36.34 -61.46 -2.67
CA ILE A 106 -35.63 -60.94 -1.49
C ILE A 106 -34.11 -61.02 -1.72
N SER A 107 -33.58 -62.10 -2.27
CA SER A 107 -32.17 -62.24 -2.61
C SER A 107 -31.73 -61.19 -3.64
N GLY A 108 -32.58 -60.94 -4.67
CA GLY A 108 -32.33 -59.86 -5.64
C GLY A 108 -32.29 -58.46 -5.01
N LEU A 109 -33.22 -58.16 -4.11
CA LEU A 109 -33.22 -56.91 -3.38
C LEU A 109 -31.96 -56.73 -2.47
N ALA A 110 -31.55 -57.81 -1.81
CA ALA A 110 -30.33 -57.79 -1.00
C ALA A 110 -29.07 -57.50 -1.82
N SER A 111 -28.98 -58.12 -3.01
CA SER A 111 -27.89 -57.84 -3.95
C SER A 111 -27.90 -56.36 -4.42
N GLN A 112 -29.06 -55.84 -4.84
CA GLN A 112 -29.20 -54.45 -5.26
C GLN A 112 -28.86 -53.46 -4.12
N THR A 113 -29.24 -53.78 -2.88
CA THR A 113 -28.90 -53.01 -1.71
C THR A 113 -27.38 -52.97 -1.50
N LYS A 114 -26.72 -54.11 -1.62
CA LYS A 114 -25.26 -54.22 -1.54
C LYS A 114 -24.56 -53.39 -2.62
N ASP A 115 -25.01 -53.46 -3.88
CA ASP A 115 -24.44 -52.67 -4.97
C ASP A 115 -24.63 -51.16 -4.73
N ALA A 116 -25.78 -50.76 -4.21
CA ALA A 116 -26.02 -49.37 -3.82
C ALA A 116 -25.08 -48.90 -2.69
N THR A 117 -24.77 -49.76 -1.70
CA THR A 117 -23.83 -49.41 -0.60
C THR A 117 -22.40 -49.24 -1.14
N VAL A 118 -21.95 -49.99 -2.14
CA VAL A 118 -20.66 -49.80 -2.78
C VAL A 118 -20.59 -48.43 -3.43
N ASN A 119 -21.60 -48.05 -4.22
CA ASN A 119 -21.63 -46.75 -4.87
C ASN A 119 -21.63 -45.60 -3.85
N ILE A 120 -22.31 -45.74 -2.71
CA ILE A 120 -22.30 -44.70 -1.66
C ILE A 120 -20.91 -44.62 -1.01
N THR A 121 -20.23 -45.75 -0.78
CA THR A 121 -18.87 -45.76 -0.23
C THR A 121 -17.90 -45.03 -1.15
N GLU A 122 -18.01 -45.20 -2.48
CA GLU A 122 -17.21 -44.45 -3.43
C GLU A 122 -17.48 -42.94 -3.37
N LEU A 123 -18.76 -42.54 -3.24
CA LEU A 123 -19.13 -41.12 -3.09
C LEU A 123 -18.56 -40.50 -1.81
N ILE A 124 -18.59 -41.25 -0.68
CA ILE A 124 -17.98 -40.78 0.57
C ILE A 124 -16.46 -40.62 0.41
N GLY A 125 -15.82 -41.57 -0.30
CA GLY A 125 -14.40 -41.44 -0.63
C GLY A 125 -14.08 -40.14 -1.43
N HIS A 126 -14.92 -39.79 -2.39
CA HIS A 126 -14.78 -38.51 -3.12
C HIS A 126 -15.00 -37.31 -2.21
N ILE A 127 -15.95 -37.35 -1.28
CA ILE A 127 -16.18 -36.29 -0.28
C ILE A 127 -14.94 -36.08 0.57
N HIS A 128 -14.31 -37.12 1.09
CA HIS A 128 -13.05 -37.00 1.84
C HIS A 128 -11.93 -36.35 1.01
N GLN A 129 -11.81 -36.75 -0.27
CA GLN A 129 -10.82 -36.18 -1.17
C GLN A 129 -11.04 -34.66 -1.39
N GLU A 130 -12.28 -34.24 -1.64
CA GLU A 130 -12.64 -32.83 -1.79
C GLU A 130 -12.40 -32.05 -0.49
N LEU A 131 -12.77 -32.60 0.66
CA LEU A 131 -12.49 -31.96 1.95
C LEU A 131 -11.00 -31.75 2.19
N SER A 132 -10.16 -32.74 1.84
CA SER A 132 -8.69 -32.60 1.90
C SER A 132 -8.19 -31.50 0.99
N SER A 133 -8.70 -31.39 -0.25
CA SER A 133 -8.32 -30.36 -1.19
C SER A 133 -8.70 -28.95 -0.69
N VAL A 134 -9.88 -28.81 -0.07
CA VAL A 134 -10.31 -27.53 0.51
C VAL A 134 -9.47 -27.19 1.77
N ALA A 135 -9.05 -28.19 2.56
CA ALA A 135 -8.15 -27.96 3.70
C ALA A 135 -6.78 -27.44 3.25
N GLU A 136 -6.21 -27.99 2.18
CA GLU A 136 -4.98 -27.47 1.58
C GLU A 136 -5.14 -26.05 1.09
N ALA A 137 -6.24 -25.73 0.40
CA ALA A 137 -6.54 -24.37 -0.04
C ALA A 137 -6.70 -23.39 1.14
N ALA A 138 -7.32 -23.80 2.23
CA ALA A 138 -7.45 -23.03 3.46
C ALA A 138 -6.09 -22.72 4.09
N GLN A 139 -5.14 -23.66 4.05
CA GLN A 139 -3.78 -23.43 4.53
C GLN A 139 -3.07 -22.35 3.68
N VAL A 140 -3.21 -22.39 2.36
CA VAL A 140 -2.66 -21.35 1.46
C VAL A 140 -3.23 -19.97 1.78
N VAL A 141 -4.54 -19.88 2.07
CA VAL A 141 -5.20 -18.62 2.51
C VAL A 141 -4.62 -18.14 3.84
N THR A 142 -4.36 -19.04 4.79
CA THR A 142 -3.73 -18.71 6.07
C THR A 142 -2.33 -18.10 5.86
N ASP A 143 -1.50 -18.73 5.04
CA ASP A 143 -0.14 -18.29 4.77
C ASP A 143 -0.14 -16.93 4.03
N CYS A 144 -1.07 -16.74 3.09
CA CYS A 144 -1.25 -15.49 2.39
C CYS A 144 -1.67 -14.37 3.35
N ASN A 145 -2.62 -14.62 4.25
CA ASN A 145 -3.06 -13.63 5.24
C ASN A 145 -1.93 -13.26 6.21
N GLN A 146 -1.12 -14.23 6.64
CA GLN A 146 0.05 -13.96 7.48
C GLN A 146 1.07 -13.06 6.76
N SER A 147 1.31 -13.32 5.48
CA SER A 147 2.19 -12.47 4.66
C SER A 147 1.62 -11.07 4.49
N ASN A 148 0.31 -10.95 4.24
CA ASN A 148 -0.37 -9.66 4.12
C ASN A 148 -0.31 -8.85 5.42
N ALA A 149 -0.42 -9.48 6.59
CA ALA A 149 -0.28 -8.79 7.87
C ALA A 149 1.13 -8.21 8.05
N VAL A 150 2.18 -8.96 7.69
CA VAL A 150 3.56 -8.49 7.74
C VAL A 150 3.78 -7.34 6.77
N ASN A 151 3.31 -7.47 5.53
CA ASN A 151 3.45 -6.44 4.51
C ASN A 151 2.70 -5.14 4.90
N ALA A 152 1.50 -5.26 5.49
CA ALA A 152 0.75 -4.10 5.97
C ALA A 152 1.51 -3.34 7.05
N GLN A 153 2.13 -4.05 7.99
CA GLN A 153 2.96 -3.44 9.03
C GLN A 153 4.21 -2.76 8.47
N GLU A 154 4.85 -3.36 7.46
CA GLU A 154 6.01 -2.75 6.79
C GLU A 154 5.61 -1.46 6.06
N VAL A 155 4.47 -1.45 5.36
CA VAL A 155 3.95 -0.25 4.69
C VAL A 155 3.58 0.84 5.70
N GLU A 156 3.00 0.50 6.85
CA GLU A 156 2.72 1.45 7.94
C GLU A 156 4.00 2.11 8.48
N ASN A 157 5.06 1.33 8.66
CA ASN A 157 6.38 1.84 9.05
C ASN A 157 6.96 2.78 7.99
N ASN A 158 6.77 2.48 6.71
CA ASN A 158 7.20 3.34 5.60
C ASN A 158 6.45 4.67 5.60
N PHE A 159 5.14 4.68 5.85
CA PHE A 159 4.36 5.91 5.99
C PHE A 159 4.83 6.76 7.18
N THR A 160 5.20 6.12 8.30
CA THR A 160 5.78 6.82 9.44
C THR A 160 7.10 7.51 9.06
N GLY A 161 7.99 6.81 8.35
CA GLY A 161 9.24 7.39 7.85
C GLY A 161 9.02 8.55 6.85
N ILE A 162 8.00 8.44 5.97
CA ILE A 162 7.64 9.53 5.05
C ILE A 162 7.11 10.74 5.83
N SER A 163 6.30 10.53 6.88
CA SER A 163 5.80 11.60 7.75
C SER A 163 6.94 12.37 8.41
N GLU A 164 7.89 11.66 9.04
CA GLU A 164 9.07 12.27 9.65
C GLU A 164 9.92 13.05 8.63
N GLY A 165 10.12 12.48 7.44
CA GLY A 165 10.81 13.16 6.34
C GLY A 165 10.10 14.43 5.88
N THR A 166 8.78 14.39 5.82
CA THR A 166 7.94 15.53 5.41
C THR A 166 7.97 16.66 6.45
N GLU A 167 7.93 16.33 7.76
CA GLU A 167 8.10 17.30 8.85
C GLU A 167 9.46 18.00 8.78
N LYS A 168 10.52 17.23 8.50
CA LYS A 168 11.87 17.80 8.33
C LYS A 168 11.96 18.75 7.14
N ILE A 169 11.34 18.38 6.00
CA ILE A 169 11.26 19.25 4.84
C ILE A 169 10.50 20.55 5.19
N SER A 170 9.40 20.45 5.93
CA SER A 170 8.62 21.61 6.40
C SER A 170 9.48 22.56 7.25
N SER A 171 10.26 22.02 8.19
CA SER A 171 11.17 22.81 9.05
C SER A 171 12.22 23.56 8.21
N VAL A 172 12.91 22.85 7.30
CA VAL A 172 13.93 23.44 6.42
C VAL A 172 13.33 24.50 5.49
N THR A 173 12.10 24.26 5.03
CA THR A 173 11.37 25.23 4.21
C THR A 173 11.06 26.51 4.98
N GLY A 174 10.70 26.38 6.27
CA GLY A 174 10.54 27.53 7.17
C GLY A 174 11.81 28.34 7.35
N GLU A 175 12.95 27.69 7.62
CA GLU A 175 14.26 28.34 7.70
C GLU A 175 14.64 29.04 6.37
N LEU A 176 14.34 28.42 5.25
CA LEU A 176 14.59 29.00 3.91
C LEU A 176 13.77 30.29 3.70
N MET A 177 12.54 30.33 4.16
CA MET A 177 11.69 31.54 4.13
C MET A 177 12.26 32.68 4.97
N GLU A 178 12.85 32.40 6.13
CA GLU A 178 13.54 33.39 6.95
C GLU A 178 14.77 33.97 6.24
N ILE A 179 15.60 33.09 5.65
CA ILE A 179 16.77 33.51 4.86
C ILE A 179 16.34 34.37 3.67
N VAL A 180 15.26 34.01 2.97
CA VAL A 180 14.72 34.83 1.87
C VAL A 180 14.33 36.22 2.33
N LYS A 181 13.71 36.34 3.50
CA LYS A 181 13.35 37.64 4.09
C LYS A 181 14.57 38.48 4.45
N GLU A 182 15.60 37.85 5.02
CA GLU A 182 16.88 38.54 5.29
C GLU A 182 17.56 39.05 3.98
N LEU A 183 17.52 38.23 2.93
CA LEU A 183 18.03 38.62 1.62
C LEU A 183 17.21 39.74 0.97
N GLU A 184 15.89 39.79 1.13
CA GLU A 184 15.06 40.92 0.70
C GLU A 184 15.48 42.20 1.39
N THR A 185 15.73 42.19 2.70
CA THR A 185 16.20 43.35 3.48
C THR A 185 17.57 43.80 3.02
N ALA A 186 18.53 42.87 3.00
CA ALA A 186 19.89 43.19 2.59
C ALA A 186 19.97 43.74 1.15
N ASN A 187 19.14 43.22 0.24
CA ASN A 187 19.06 43.74 -1.12
C ASN A 187 18.46 45.17 -1.19
N SER A 188 17.47 45.47 -0.31
CA SER A 188 16.94 46.83 -0.18
C SER A 188 18.02 47.83 0.27
N ASP A 189 18.82 47.45 1.29
CA ASP A 189 19.92 48.27 1.80
C ASP A 189 21.01 48.50 0.72
N ILE A 190 21.29 47.46 -0.07
CA ILE A 190 22.24 47.60 -1.21
C ILE A 190 21.70 48.61 -2.23
N VAL A 191 20.42 48.58 -2.57
CA VAL A 191 19.83 49.54 -3.53
C VAL A 191 19.89 50.95 -2.99
N GLU A 192 19.60 51.20 -1.70
CA GLU A 192 19.74 52.51 -1.07
C GLU A 192 21.19 53.01 -1.07
N ASN A 193 22.13 52.13 -0.72
CA ASN A 193 23.57 52.47 -0.77
C ASN A 193 24.03 52.83 -2.19
N ILE A 194 23.57 52.12 -3.23
CA ILE A 194 23.88 52.43 -4.64
C ILE A 194 23.34 53.82 -5.01
N GLN A 195 22.13 54.16 -4.58
CA GLN A 195 21.54 55.49 -4.81
C GLN A 195 22.39 56.59 -4.14
N THR A 196 22.83 56.37 -2.90
CA THR A 196 23.70 57.28 -2.19
C THR A 196 25.04 57.45 -2.88
N ILE A 197 25.69 56.35 -3.31
CA ILE A 197 26.96 56.39 -4.07
C ILE A 197 26.79 57.16 -5.39
N SER A 198 25.66 56.96 -6.08
CA SER A 198 25.36 57.69 -7.34
C SER A 198 25.27 59.18 -7.09
N ALA A 199 24.58 59.64 -6.04
CA ALA A 199 24.48 61.05 -5.68
C ALA A 199 25.85 61.66 -5.31
N VAL A 200 26.66 60.96 -4.52
CA VAL A 200 28.04 61.38 -4.17
C VAL A 200 28.92 61.41 -5.40
N THR A 201 28.77 60.52 -6.35
CA THR A 201 29.55 60.51 -7.61
C THR A 201 29.21 61.72 -8.48
N GLU A 202 27.92 62.11 -8.54
CA GLU A 202 27.49 63.31 -9.25
C GLU A 202 28.09 64.58 -8.61
N GLU A 203 28.08 64.69 -7.27
CA GLU A 203 28.66 65.77 -6.51
C GLU A 203 30.20 65.89 -6.75
N VAL A 204 30.90 64.75 -6.66
CA VAL A 204 32.33 64.66 -6.95
C VAL A 204 32.66 65.12 -8.39
N SER A 205 31.82 64.72 -9.34
CA SER A 205 31.97 65.11 -10.75
C SER A 205 31.83 66.69 -10.96
N ALA A 206 30.84 67.28 -10.27
CA ALA A 206 30.61 68.70 -10.27
C ALA A 206 31.77 69.43 -9.66
N HIS A 207 32.31 69.02 -8.50
CA HIS A 207 33.50 69.64 -7.89
C HIS A 207 34.77 69.46 -8.70
N ALA A 208 34.90 68.33 -9.40
CA ALA A 208 36.05 68.17 -10.34
C ALA A 208 36.01 69.17 -11.49
N ASN A 209 34.82 69.44 -12.05
CA ASN A 209 34.67 70.49 -13.11
C ASN A 209 34.94 71.88 -12.58
N GLU A 210 34.39 72.22 -11.37
CA GLU A 210 34.71 73.53 -10.75
C GLU A 210 36.23 73.70 -10.51
N THR A 211 36.90 72.63 -10.06
CA THR A 211 38.35 72.65 -9.85
C THR A 211 39.10 72.83 -11.16
N PHE A 212 38.62 72.19 -12.23
CA PHE A 212 39.23 72.37 -13.59
C PHE A 212 39.08 73.79 -14.07
N GLU A 213 37.89 74.39 -13.97
CA GLU A 213 37.64 75.79 -14.32
C GLU A 213 38.55 76.78 -13.51
N ALA A 214 38.69 76.56 -12.20
CA ALA A 214 39.55 77.35 -11.34
C ALA A 214 41.04 77.23 -11.73
N CYS A 215 41.47 76.01 -12.16
CA CYS A 215 42.84 75.82 -12.68
C CYS A 215 43.06 76.56 -14.01
N GLU A 216 42.09 76.60 -14.90
CA GLU A 216 42.16 77.31 -16.18
C GLU A 216 42.24 78.79 -15.93
N VAL A 217 41.40 79.36 -15.06
CA VAL A 217 41.52 80.82 -14.67
C VAL A 217 42.85 81.14 -14.01
N ASN A 218 43.39 80.25 -13.16
CA ASN A 218 44.69 80.40 -12.55
C ASN A 218 45.83 80.37 -13.59
N SER A 219 45.78 79.57 -14.64
CA SER A 219 46.73 79.50 -15.73
C SER A 219 46.77 80.82 -16.54
N GLU A 220 45.57 81.33 -16.87
CA GLU A 220 45.48 82.65 -17.56
C GLU A 220 46.04 83.80 -16.72
N LEU A 221 45.81 83.80 -15.41
CA LEU A 221 46.39 84.80 -14.50
C LEU A 221 47.91 84.70 -14.38
N VAL A 222 48.48 83.50 -14.41
CA VAL A 222 49.90 83.25 -14.39
C VAL A 222 50.54 83.78 -15.72
N ASP A 223 49.92 83.45 -16.85
CA ASP A 223 50.41 83.93 -18.19
C ASP A 223 50.35 85.44 -18.26
N SER A 224 49.26 86.06 -17.81
CA SER A 224 49.13 87.52 -17.74
C SER A 224 50.22 88.21 -16.88
N LYS A 225 50.46 87.62 -15.69
CA LYS A 225 51.55 88.12 -14.80
C LYS A 225 52.92 87.91 -15.39
N THR A 226 53.19 86.84 -16.10
CA THR A 226 54.43 86.51 -16.75
C THR A 226 54.72 87.56 -17.88
N GLY A 227 53.69 87.92 -18.67
CA GLY A 227 53.72 88.95 -19.65
C GLY A 227 54.08 90.31 -19.05
N ILE A 228 53.48 90.71 -17.95
CA ILE A 228 53.76 91.96 -17.22
C ILE A 228 55.21 91.99 -16.71
N VAL A 229 55.74 90.92 -16.16
CA VAL A 229 57.08 90.77 -15.65
C VAL A 229 58.10 90.87 -16.82
N SER A 230 57.86 90.34 -18.00
CA SER A 230 58.66 90.43 -19.19
C SER A 230 58.75 91.92 -19.67
N ASP A 231 57.58 92.57 -19.73
CA ASP A 231 57.54 94.03 -20.15
C ASP A 231 58.24 94.94 -19.18
N ILE A 232 58.37 94.58 -17.93
CA ILE A 232 59.13 95.37 -16.92
C ILE A 232 60.63 95.08 -17.01
N SER A 233 61.03 93.88 -17.42
CA SER A 233 62.43 93.46 -17.54
C SER A 233 63.14 94.06 -18.81
N ASP A 234 62.33 94.34 -19.82
CA ASP A 234 62.81 94.87 -21.10
C ASP A 234 62.93 96.43 -21.13
N LYS A 235 62.59 97.07 -20.02
CA LYS A 235 62.79 98.54 -19.79
C LYS A 235 63.96 98.82 -18.84
#